data_2c1340a90b02a459f120c98ae13e9f93
#
_entry.id   2c1340a90b02a459f120c98ae13e9f93
#
_cell.length_a   1.000
_cell.length_b   1.000
_cell.length_c   1.000
_cell.angle_alpha   90.00
_cell.angle_beta   90.00
_cell.angle_gamma   90.00
#
_symmetry.space_group_name_H-M   'P 1'
#
loop_
_entity.id
_entity.type
_entity.pdbx_description
1 polymer ?
#
loop_
_entity_poly.entity_id
_entity_poly.type
_entity_poly.pdbx_seq_one_letter_code
_entity_poly.pdbx_strand_id
1 'polypeptide(L)'
;QHVSRRAFLAGSAASMALGSLAGVAHAATKPQEQWDEVFDVIVIGSGLAGMCAALAAKKNGCKKVVVLEKMSYLGGNSAIATGDFGAVNSQLTRKQGIKDTPEAFAEDISAACGGLNHPDLTLTVARNSGRAIDFLIENGAKFNPEIIILGGHSAPRVHQGVESFGASVMVPIWDSFRKKYNGEIRSRVKFDSFIRDESGAVTGVNVRERYDFINESKNEDMENAGGLPKRYAARYGVVLATGGYSRDLAFRMAEAPLQSEEMATRCHIGNTAGALRAALAIGARSVHTTLGRYGFYIASEDLRMGMVIDPKTCKRFIDESMPRTDLAVNMLLYMQKHRCIPLGIYDKKTMDAFFDHKRRQRLLFSNALRPYDTLEELAAKEHLDLTTLKATLDRYNKDIAAGRDSEFGKDIAGSLSVPLTEPPFAACTIEPDLSYTQGGVLINTRAEAISALDDKPIPGLYVAGEASAGVFGVTRLTACSLPDCAAFGMIAGEEIAKRARNIKA
;
A
#
# COMPACT_ATOMS: atom_id res chain seq x y z
N GLN A 1 -23.05 -15.14 51.69
CA GLN A 1 -24.15 -16.15 51.60
C GLN A 1 -23.95 -16.94 50.31
N HIS A 2 -23.61 -18.22 50.48
CA HIS A 2 -23.46 -19.21 49.41
C HIS A 2 -24.80 -19.61 48.82
N VAL A 3 -25.03 -19.47 47.53
CA VAL A 3 -26.14 -20.10 46.81
C VAL A 3 -25.61 -21.30 46.05
N SER A 4 -26.13 -22.48 46.42
CA SER A 4 -25.73 -23.79 45.99
C SER A 4 -26.11 -24.08 44.52
N ARG A 5 -25.21 -24.72 43.77
CA ARG A 5 -25.34 -25.19 42.38
C ARG A 5 -26.39 -26.31 42.15
N ARG A 6 -27.26 -26.61 43.08
CA ARG A 6 -28.23 -27.73 42.99
C ARG A 6 -29.68 -27.34 42.75
N ALA A 7 -30.00 -26.05 42.56
CA ALA A 7 -31.40 -25.61 42.39
C ALA A 7 -31.81 -25.31 40.92
N PHE A 8 -31.02 -25.71 39.92
CA PHE A 8 -31.32 -25.41 38.51
C PHE A 8 -31.71 -26.62 37.65
N LEU A 9 -31.94 -27.80 38.25
CA LEU A 9 -32.28 -29.04 37.53
C LEU A 9 -33.56 -29.71 37.98
N ALA A 10 -34.58 -28.96 38.37
CA ALA A 10 -35.89 -29.53 38.67
C ALA A 10 -37.03 -28.62 38.21
N GLY A 11 -37.49 -28.82 36.98
CA GLY A 11 -38.68 -28.10 36.50
C GLY A 11 -38.83 -28.14 34.97
N SER A 12 -39.13 -29.27 34.39
CA SER A 12 -39.93 -29.40 33.15
C SER A 12 -40.06 -30.87 32.72
N ALA A 13 -40.99 -31.56 33.36
CA ALA A 13 -41.55 -32.80 32.84
C ALA A 13 -43.07 -32.74 33.05
N ALA A 14 -43.82 -32.42 32.00
CA ALA A 14 -45.25 -32.63 31.72
C ALA A 14 -45.56 -31.77 30.47
N SER A 15 -46.02 -32.25 29.35
CA SER A 15 -47.14 -33.15 29.03
C SER A 15 -47.01 -33.43 27.52
N MET A 16 -46.87 -34.66 27.09
CA MET A 16 -47.23 -35.10 25.74
C MET A 16 -48.75 -35.19 25.63
N ALA A 17 -49.35 -34.43 24.71
CA ALA A 17 -50.70 -34.71 24.15
C ALA A 17 -50.48 -34.94 22.65
N LEU A 18 -50.74 -36.20 22.22
CA LEU A 18 -50.80 -36.56 20.80
C LEU A 18 -52.04 -35.90 20.16
N GLY A 19 -51.79 -35.00 19.26
CA GLY A 19 -52.75 -34.45 18.30
C GLY A 19 -52.24 -34.71 16.90
N SER A 20 -52.71 -35.77 16.25
CA SER A 20 -52.47 -35.99 14.81
C SER A 20 -53.22 -34.94 14.00
N LEU A 21 -52.50 -33.97 13.49
CA LEU A 21 -52.93 -33.12 12.38
C LEU A 21 -51.95 -33.31 11.24
N ALA A 22 -52.44 -33.92 10.16
CA ALA A 22 -51.77 -33.90 8.86
C ALA A 22 -51.63 -32.45 8.38
N GLY A 23 -50.57 -31.79 8.81
CA GLY A 23 -50.16 -30.49 8.32
C GLY A 23 -49.45 -30.66 7.01
N VAL A 24 -50.04 -30.15 5.94
CA VAL A 24 -49.39 -29.87 4.65
C VAL A 24 -48.07 -29.17 4.94
N ALA A 25 -46.94 -29.85 4.69
CA ALA A 25 -45.63 -29.25 4.73
C ALA A 25 -45.59 -28.16 3.63
N HIS A 26 -45.94 -26.95 4.00
CA HIS A 26 -45.49 -25.79 3.23
C HIS A 26 -43.98 -25.84 3.30
N ALA A 27 -43.35 -26.23 2.19
CA ALA A 27 -41.95 -25.95 1.97
C ALA A 27 -41.80 -24.45 2.18
N ALA A 28 -41.24 -24.07 3.33
CA ALA A 28 -40.84 -22.66 3.54
C ALA A 28 -39.94 -22.31 2.39
N THR A 29 -40.46 -21.57 1.42
CA THR A 29 -39.64 -20.95 0.39
C THR A 29 -38.62 -20.13 1.13
N LYS A 30 -37.31 -20.51 1.00
CA LYS A 30 -36.20 -19.71 1.54
C LYS A 30 -36.46 -18.26 1.15
N PRO A 31 -36.32 -17.28 2.06
CA PRO A 31 -36.47 -15.89 1.68
C PRO A 31 -35.54 -15.65 0.48
N GLN A 32 -36.10 -15.28 -0.64
CA GLN A 32 -35.33 -14.93 -1.82
C GLN A 32 -34.39 -13.81 -1.41
N GLU A 33 -33.06 -14.00 -1.52
CA GLU A 33 -32.10 -12.98 -1.15
C GLU A 33 -32.46 -11.70 -1.90
N GLN A 34 -32.83 -10.68 -1.17
CA GLN A 34 -33.23 -9.41 -1.76
C GLN A 34 -31.99 -8.60 -2.08
N TRP A 35 -31.65 -8.48 -3.36
CA TRP A 35 -30.56 -7.67 -3.88
C TRP A 35 -31.08 -6.31 -4.31
N ASP A 36 -30.39 -5.23 -3.90
CA ASP A 36 -30.67 -3.89 -4.42
C ASP A 36 -30.23 -3.76 -5.88
N GLU A 37 -29.07 -4.33 -6.20
CA GLU A 37 -28.57 -4.38 -7.58
C GLU A 37 -27.80 -5.67 -7.87
N VAL A 38 -27.70 -5.99 -9.17
CA VAL A 38 -26.99 -7.17 -9.67
C VAL A 38 -25.99 -6.76 -10.74
N PHE A 39 -24.73 -7.13 -10.54
CA PHE A 39 -23.61 -6.92 -11.45
C PHE A 39 -23.03 -8.24 -11.93
N ASP A 40 -22.32 -8.21 -13.05
CA ASP A 40 -21.49 -9.33 -13.46
C ASP A 40 -20.24 -9.42 -12.58
N VAL A 41 -19.59 -8.27 -12.35
CA VAL A 41 -18.37 -8.13 -11.55
C VAL A 41 -18.45 -6.87 -10.68
N ILE A 42 -18.09 -6.99 -9.42
CA ILE A 42 -17.90 -5.87 -8.51
C ILE A 42 -16.41 -5.73 -8.22
N VAL A 43 -15.87 -4.55 -8.44
CA VAL A 43 -14.48 -4.20 -8.10
C VAL A 43 -14.49 -3.18 -6.98
N ILE A 44 -13.76 -3.45 -5.90
CA ILE A 44 -13.69 -2.59 -4.73
C ILE A 44 -12.35 -1.87 -4.72
N GLY A 45 -12.38 -0.54 -4.93
CA GLY A 45 -11.23 0.33 -5.07
C GLY A 45 -10.96 0.78 -6.49
N SER A 46 -10.79 2.11 -6.67
CA SER A 46 -10.59 2.79 -7.95
C SER A 46 -9.11 3.05 -8.28
N GLY A 47 -8.19 2.46 -7.53
CA GLY A 47 -6.75 2.48 -7.80
C GLY A 47 -6.36 1.67 -9.03
N LEU A 48 -5.07 1.61 -9.35
CA LEU A 48 -4.57 0.95 -10.58
C LEU A 48 -5.00 -0.52 -10.67
N ALA A 49 -4.90 -1.28 -9.57
CA ALA A 49 -5.27 -2.69 -9.56
C ALA A 49 -6.76 -2.89 -9.90
N GLY A 50 -7.65 -2.13 -9.26
CA GLY A 50 -9.08 -2.21 -9.52
C GLY A 50 -9.45 -1.79 -10.92
N MET A 51 -8.83 -0.73 -11.44
CA MET A 51 -9.09 -0.27 -12.81
C MET A 51 -8.59 -1.28 -13.85
N CYS A 52 -7.43 -1.90 -13.65
CA CYS A 52 -6.93 -2.97 -14.52
C CYS A 52 -7.87 -4.19 -14.51
N ALA A 53 -8.39 -4.56 -13.32
CA ALA A 53 -9.35 -5.65 -13.20
C ALA A 53 -10.67 -5.33 -13.94
N ALA A 54 -11.22 -4.14 -13.73
CA ALA A 54 -12.47 -3.72 -14.36
C ALA A 54 -12.34 -3.65 -15.89
N LEU A 55 -11.26 -3.04 -16.39
CA LEU A 55 -10.97 -2.96 -17.82
C LEU A 55 -10.77 -4.35 -18.44
N ALA A 56 -10.01 -5.23 -17.79
CA ALA A 56 -9.78 -6.58 -18.27
C ALA A 56 -11.08 -7.41 -18.29
N ALA A 57 -11.91 -7.31 -17.27
CA ALA A 57 -13.22 -7.97 -17.23
C ALA A 57 -14.13 -7.49 -18.37
N LYS A 58 -14.21 -6.18 -18.61
CA LYS A 58 -14.98 -5.59 -19.74
C LYS A 58 -14.44 -6.03 -21.09
N LYS A 59 -13.12 -5.95 -21.30
CA LYS A 59 -12.47 -6.37 -22.55
C LYS A 59 -12.73 -7.85 -22.87
N ASN A 60 -12.87 -8.68 -21.84
CA ASN A 60 -13.13 -10.12 -21.99
C ASN A 60 -14.61 -10.52 -21.92
N GLY A 61 -15.55 -9.55 -22.00
CA GLY A 61 -16.97 -9.80 -22.27
C GLY A 61 -17.91 -9.73 -21.07
N CYS A 62 -17.47 -9.33 -19.87
CA CYS A 62 -18.37 -9.00 -18.79
C CYS A 62 -19.12 -7.70 -19.08
N LYS A 63 -20.46 -7.74 -19.02
CA LYS A 63 -21.29 -6.61 -19.48
C LYS A 63 -21.50 -5.57 -18.38
N LYS A 64 -21.90 -5.99 -17.18
CA LYS A 64 -22.21 -5.09 -16.06
C LYS A 64 -21.11 -5.13 -15.02
N VAL A 65 -20.08 -4.29 -15.19
CA VAL A 65 -18.93 -4.17 -14.28
C VAL A 65 -19.01 -2.82 -13.57
N VAL A 66 -18.97 -2.84 -12.24
CA VAL A 66 -18.96 -1.64 -11.40
C VAL A 66 -17.68 -1.57 -10.58
N VAL A 67 -17.11 -0.36 -10.46
CA VAL A 67 -16.02 -0.05 -9.53
C VAL A 67 -16.59 0.79 -8.41
N LEU A 68 -16.38 0.36 -7.17
CA LEU A 68 -16.84 1.04 -5.95
C LEU A 68 -15.67 1.72 -5.25
N GLU A 69 -15.81 3.00 -4.95
CA GLU A 69 -14.80 3.81 -4.26
C GLU A 69 -15.41 4.47 -3.03
N LYS A 70 -14.80 4.29 -1.86
CA LYS A 70 -15.32 4.88 -0.62
C LYS A 70 -15.14 6.38 -0.52
N MET A 71 -14.08 6.91 -1.16
CA MET A 71 -13.79 8.34 -1.16
C MET A 71 -14.68 9.09 -2.15
N SER A 72 -14.77 10.41 -1.98
CA SER A 72 -15.45 11.29 -2.94
C SER A 72 -14.68 11.49 -4.25
N TYR A 73 -13.41 11.08 -4.30
CA TYR A 73 -12.49 11.17 -5.44
C TYR A 73 -11.79 9.85 -5.67
N LEU A 74 -11.25 9.65 -6.87
CA LEU A 74 -10.75 8.37 -7.35
C LEU A 74 -9.23 8.24 -7.20
N GLY A 75 -8.74 7.01 -7.16
CA GLY A 75 -7.36 6.64 -7.46
C GLY A 75 -6.49 6.20 -6.29
N GLY A 76 -6.84 6.54 -5.06
CA GLY A 76 -6.07 6.15 -3.87
C GLY A 76 -4.58 6.46 -4.00
N ASN A 77 -3.72 5.56 -3.50
CA ASN A 77 -2.25 5.69 -3.60
C ASN A 77 -1.74 5.77 -5.06
N SER A 78 -2.43 5.15 -6.01
CA SER A 78 -2.00 5.16 -7.42
C SER A 78 -2.04 6.57 -8.03
N ALA A 79 -3.03 7.39 -7.66
CA ALA A 79 -3.16 8.75 -8.20
C ALA A 79 -2.07 9.71 -7.68
N ILE A 80 -1.54 9.46 -6.47
CA ILE A 80 -0.52 10.30 -5.82
C ILE A 80 0.89 9.73 -5.91
N ALA A 81 1.06 8.54 -6.52
CA ALA A 81 2.35 7.89 -6.71
C ALA A 81 3.27 8.69 -7.65
N THR A 82 4.59 8.54 -7.47
CA THR A 82 5.59 9.12 -8.39
C THR A 82 5.50 8.55 -9.80
N GLY A 83 5.06 7.28 -9.92
CA GLY A 83 4.71 6.67 -11.19
C GLY A 83 5.80 5.85 -11.85
N ASP A 84 6.84 5.51 -11.13
CA ASP A 84 7.86 4.59 -11.61
C ASP A 84 7.29 3.17 -11.74
N PHE A 85 7.42 2.56 -12.92
CA PHE A 85 6.84 1.28 -13.27
C PHE A 85 7.89 0.36 -13.90
N GLY A 86 8.38 -0.63 -13.15
CA GLY A 86 9.32 -1.64 -13.66
C GLY A 86 8.61 -2.62 -14.59
N ALA A 87 9.10 -2.76 -15.83
CA ALA A 87 8.53 -3.71 -16.78
C ALA A 87 9.55 -4.24 -17.77
N VAL A 88 9.47 -5.54 -18.06
CA VAL A 88 10.26 -6.22 -19.08
C VAL A 88 9.41 -6.54 -20.30
N ASN A 89 10.00 -6.52 -21.47
CA ASN A 89 9.33 -6.88 -22.74
C ASN A 89 8.08 -6.02 -23.07
N SER A 90 8.00 -4.76 -22.63
CA SER A 90 7.00 -3.81 -23.10
C SER A 90 7.27 -3.38 -24.54
N GLN A 91 6.26 -2.81 -25.24
CA GLN A 91 6.49 -2.22 -26.55
C GLN A 91 7.58 -1.16 -26.56
N LEU A 92 7.75 -0.41 -25.45
CA LEU A 92 8.77 0.65 -25.33
C LEU A 92 10.17 0.05 -25.17
N THR A 93 10.36 -0.96 -24.31
CA THR A 93 11.67 -1.64 -24.15
C THR A 93 12.06 -2.39 -25.43
N ARG A 94 11.12 -3.06 -26.10
CA ARG A 94 11.37 -3.72 -27.39
C ARG A 94 11.80 -2.74 -28.47
N LYS A 95 11.15 -1.57 -28.55
CA LYS A 95 11.50 -0.52 -29.52
C LYS A 95 12.93 0.01 -29.32
N GLN A 96 13.43 0.01 -28.09
CA GLN A 96 14.79 0.45 -27.75
C GLN A 96 15.83 -0.66 -27.79
N GLY A 97 15.42 -1.90 -28.10
CA GLY A 97 16.32 -3.05 -28.13
C GLY A 97 16.89 -3.44 -26.77
N ILE A 98 16.21 -3.05 -25.68
CA ILE A 98 16.63 -3.39 -24.31
C ILE A 98 16.42 -4.89 -24.13
N LYS A 99 17.51 -5.59 -23.78
CA LYS A 99 17.50 -7.03 -23.47
C LYS A 99 17.36 -7.20 -21.97
N ASP A 100 16.28 -7.82 -21.56
CA ASP A 100 15.96 -8.11 -20.16
C ASP A 100 15.02 -9.33 -20.11
N THR A 101 14.96 -10.03 -18.97
CA THR A 101 14.11 -11.20 -18.81
C THR A 101 13.22 -11.10 -17.59
N PRO A 102 12.04 -11.74 -17.59
CA PRO A 102 11.21 -11.83 -16.40
C PRO A 102 11.91 -12.48 -15.22
N GLU A 103 12.77 -13.47 -15.48
CA GLU A 103 13.54 -14.19 -14.48
C GLU A 103 14.54 -13.25 -13.79
N ALA A 104 15.32 -12.46 -14.53
CA ALA A 104 16.25 -11.47 -13.98
C ALA A 104 15.50 -10.39 -13.18
N PHE A 105 14.33 -9.96 -13.64
CA PHE A 105 13.50 -9.01 -12.89
C PHE A 105 12.96 -9.62 -11.60
N ALA A 106 12.52 -10.88 -11.61
CA ALA A 106 12.07 -11.59 -10.41
C ALA A 106 13.19 -11.80 -9.41
N GLU A 107 14.43 -12.06 -9.87
CA GLU A 107 15.63 -12.15 -9.03
C GLU A 107 15.92 -10.81 -8.32
N ASP A 108 15.89 -9.68 -9.04
CA ASP A 108 16.06 -8.35 -8.46
C ASP A 108 15.01 -8.06 -7.38
N ILE A 109 13.74 -8.40 -7.64
CA ILE A 109 12.66 -8.27 -6.65
C ILE A 109 12.94 -9.12 -5.43
N SER A 110 13.30 -10.40 -5.62
CA SER A 110 13.55 -11.35 -4.54
C SER A 110 14.74 -10.94 -3.67
N ALA A 111 15.81 -10.45 -4.30
CA ALA A 111 16.98 -9.91 -3.60
C ALA A 111 16.60 -8.72 -2.71
N ALA A 112 15.82 -7.77 -3.23
CA ALA A 112 15.33 -6.64 -2.44
C ALA A 112 14.39 -7.08 -1.32
N CYS A 113 13.61 -8.14 -1.52
CA CYS A 113 12.65 -8.68 -0.57
C CYS A 113 13.27 -9.56 0.52
N GLY A 114 14.60 -9.78 0.51
CA GLY A 114 15.29 -10.66 1.44
C GLY A 114 14.88 -12.14 1.32
N GLY A 115 14.39 -12.56 0.14
CA GLY A 115 13.94 -13.93 -0.12
C GLY A 115 12.64 -14.34 0.60
N LEU A 116 11.91 -13.41 1.21
CA LEU A 116 10.65 -13.71 1.92
C LEU A 116 9.39 -13.58 1.03
N ASN A 117 9.57 -13.29 -0.24
CA ASN A 117 8.50 -13.28 -1.24
C ASN A 117 8.12 -14.72 -1.64
N HIS A 118 6.93 -14.89 -2.21
CA HIS A 118 6.50 -16.12 -2.88
C HIS A 118 7.01 -16.09 -4.34
N PRO A 119 7.97 -16.94 -4.73
CA PRO A 119 8.67 -16.81 -6.02
C PRO A 119 7.74 -16.90 -7.24
N ASP A 120 6.70 -17.72 -7.17
CA ASP A 120 5.69 -17.88 -8.23
C ASP A 120 4.87 -16.61 -8.45
N LEU A 121 4.51 -15.89 -7.39
CA LEU A 121 3.80 -14.62 -7.47
C LEU A 121 4.71 -13.52 -8.03
N THR A 122 5.94 -13.45 -7.54
CA THR A 122 6.95 -12.49 -8.03
C THR A 122 7.23 -12.70 -9.53
N LEU A 123 7.45 -13.96 -9.94
CA LEU A 123 7.66 -14.30 -11.35
C LEU A 123 6.41 -14.01 -12.21
N THR A 124 5.22 -14.18 -11.65
CA THR A 124 3.96 -13.82 -12.32
C THR A 124 3.89 -12.32 -12.60
N VAL A 125 4.26 -11.47 -11.63
CA VAL A 125 4.36 -10.02 -11.84
C VAL A 125 5.38 -9.71 -12.94
N ALA A 126 6.58 -10.25 -12.85
CA ALA A 126 7.65 -9.99 -13.82
C ALA A 126 7.23 -10.37 -15.25
N ARG A 127 6.65 -11.56 -15.44
CA ARG A 127 6.16 -12.06 -16.75
C ARG A 127 5.03 -11.23 -17.33
N ASN A 128 4.20 -10.62 -16.50
CA ASN A 128 3.06 -9.82 -16.94
C ASN A 128 3.35 -8.31 -17.01
N SER A 129 4.51 -7.84 -16.53
CA SER A 129 4.82 -6.42 -16.40
C SER A 129 4.83 -5.66 -17.73
N GLY A 130 5.43 -6.24 -18.77
CA GLY A 130 5.44 -5.64 -20.11
C GLY A 130 4.05 -5.59 -20.75
N ARG A 131 3.28 -6.67 -20.62
CA ARG A 131 1.88 -6.72 -21.07
C ARG A 131 1.03 -5.69 -20.32
N ALA A 132 1.33 -5.45 -19.06
CA ALA A 132 0.61 -4.45 -18.26
C ALA A 132 0.86 -3.02 -18.77
N ILE A 133 2.10 -2.64 -19.08
CA ILE A 133 2.41 -1.35 -19.73
C ILE A 133 1.66 -1.24 -21.07
N ASP A 134 1.74 -2.27 -21.91
CA ASP A 134 1.11 -2.27 -23.23
C ASP A 134 -0.42 -2.11 -23.10
N PHE A 135 -1.04 -2.79 -22.12
CA PHE A 135 -2.46 -2.65 -21.79
C PHE A 135 -2.83 -1.25 -21.30
N LEU A 136 -1.99 -0.62 -20.47
CA LEU A 136 -2.23 0.76 -20.01
C LEU A 136 -2.15 1.75 -21.18
N ILE A 137 -1.17 1.58 -22.09
CA ILE A 137 -1.04 2.42 -23.29
C ILE A 137 -2.25 2.25 -24.21
N GLU A 138 -2.74 1.03 -24.41
CA GLU A 138 -3.97 0.73 -25.19
C GLU A 138 -5.20 1.46 -24.63
N ASN A 139 -5.19 1.73 -23.33
CA ASN A 139 -6.26 2.45 -22.61
C ASN A 139 -5.95 3.94 -22.39
N GLY A 140 -5.00 4.49 -23.14
CA GLY A 140 -4.73 5.92 -23.20
C GLY A 140 -3.65 6.45 -22.28
N ALA A 141 -3.00 5.57 -21.47
CA ALA A 141 -1.88 5.97 -20.62
C ALA A 141 -0.68 6.45 -21.45
N LYS A 142 0.05 7.43 -20.93
CA LYS A 142 1.20 8.05 -21.60
C LYS A 142 2.46 7.88 -20.75
N PHE A 143 3.47 7.28 -21.34
CA PHE A 143 4.79 7.08 -20.74
C PHE A 143 5.87 7.81 -21.52
N ASN A 144 6.91 8.25 -20.82
CA ASN A 144 8.11 8.77 -21.46
C ASN A 144 8.75 7.68 -22.34
N PRO A 145 9.31 8.06 -23.48
CA PRO A 145 10.01 7.09 -24.33
C PRO A 145 11.28 6.55 -23.67
N GLU A 146 11.93 7.33 -22.83
CA GLU A 146 13.15 6.94 -22.12
C GLU A 146 12.86 5.90 -21.05
N ILE A 147 13.65 4.82 -21.03
CA ILE A 147 13.62 3.77 -20.02
C ILE A 147 14.84 3.92 -19.14
N ILE A 148 14.62 4.08 -17.84
CA ILE A 148 15.71 4.33 -16.89
C ILE A 148 16.01 3.11 -16.03
N ILE A 149 17.16 3.14 -15.36
CA ILE A 149 17.53 2.19 -14.31
C ILE A 149 17.43 2.86 -12.95
N LEU A 150 16.88 2.19 -11.95
CA LEU A 150 16.87 2.63 -10.56
C LEU A 150 17.64 1.65 -9.68
N GLY A 151 18.03 2.11 -8.48
CA GLY A 151 18.79 1.28 -7.54
C GLY A 151 18.08 -0.04 -7.21
N GLY A 152 18.83 -1.14 -7.25
CA GLY A 152 18.37 -2.50 -7.06
C GLY A 152 17.89 -3.21 -8.33
N HIS A 153 17.84 -2.53 -9.47
CA HIS A 153 17.56 -3.13 -10.77
C HIS A 153 18.86 -3.48 -11.51
N SER A 154 18.95 -4.67 -12.07
CA SER A 154 20.09 -5.16 -12.85
C SER A 154 20.07 -4.68 -14.31
N ALA A 155 18.95 -4.14 -14.80
CA ALA A 155 18.80 -3.65 -16.17
C ALA A 155 17.90 -2.41 -16.25
N PRO A 156 18.02 -1.58 -17.32
CA PRO A 156 17.05 -0.51 -17.58
C PRO A 156 15.67 -1.11 -17.87
N ARG A 157 14.70 -0.86 -17.00
CA ARG A 157 13.32 -1.36 -17.16
C ARG A 157 12.25 -0.46 -16.57
N VAL A 158 12.65 0.72 -16.05
CA VAL A 158 11.69 1.59 -15.35
C VAL A 158 11.10 2.61 -16.31
N HIS A 159 9.78 2.52 -16.47
CA HIS A 159 8.96 3.42 -17.26
C HIS A 159 8.40 4.52 -16.37
N GLN A 160 8.36 5.75 -16.87
CA GLN A 160 7.82 6.90 -16.15
C GLN A 160 6.69 7.55 -16.94
N GLY A 161 5.64 7.99 -16.27
CA GLY A 161 4.60 8.79 -16.92
C GLY A 161 5.15 10.12 -17.45
N VAL A 162 4.58 10.65 -18.52
CA VAL A 162 5.01 11.94 -19.11
C VAL A 162 4.80 13.13 -18.16
N GLU A 163 3.86 12.98 -17.22
CA GLU A 163 3.57 13.93 -16.15
C GLU A 163 3.51 13.16 -14.82
N SER A 164 2.69 13.59 -13.85
CA SER A 164 2.38 12.78 -12.68
C SER A 164 1.69 11.48 -13.10
N PHE A 165 1.89 10.40 -12.37
CA PHE A 165 1.24 9.13 -12.68
C PHE A 165 -0.30 9.25 -12.70
N GLY A 166 -0.86 10.06 -11.79
CA GLY A 166 -2.29 10.37 -11.78
C GLY A 166 -2.78 10.94 -13.11
N ALA A 167 -2.10 11.96 -13.63
CA ALA A 167 -2.48 12.61 -14.90
C ALA A 167 -2.16 11.74 -16.12
N SER A 168 -0.96 11.12 -16.15
CA SER A 168 -0.49 10.37 -17.33
C SER A 168 -1.15 9.01 -17.51
N VAL A 169 -1.57 8.36 -16.41
CA VAL A 169 -2.05 6.98 -16.43
C VAL A 169 -3.46 6.87 -15.85
N MET A 170 -3.69 7.33 -14.61
CA MET A 170 -4.96 7.07 -13.93
C MET A 170 -6.15 7.76 -14.60
N VAL A 171 -6.03 9.04 -14.97
CA VAL A 171 -7.11 9.78 -15.65
C VAL A 171 -7.47 9.13 -17.00
N PRO A 172 -6.51 8.83 -17.90
CA PRO A 172 -6.81 8.15 -19.16
C PRO A 172 -7.51 6.81 -18.99
N ILE A 173 -7.11 5.98 -18.01
CA ILE A 173 -7.73 4.66 -17.84
C ILE A 173 -9.14 4.75 -17.22
N TRP A 174 -9.44 5.73 -16.36
CA TRP A 174 -10.82 5.99 -15.91
C TRP A 174 -11.69 6.42 -17.07
N ASP A 175 -11.18 7.30 -17.94
CA ASP A 175 -11.87 7.75 -19.15
C ASP A 175 -12.11 6.61 -20.13
N SER A 176 -11.10 5.77 -20.36
CA SER A 176 -11.25 4.57 -21.19
C SER A 176 -12.34 3.65 -20.65
N PHE A 177 -12.32 3.37 -19.34
CA PHE A 177 -13.32 2.51 -18.73
C PHE A 177 -14.75 3.05 -18.89
N ARG A 178 -14.95 4.35 -18.63
CA ARG A 178 -16.25 5.00 -18.75
C ARG A 178 -16.70 5.14 -20.20
N LYS A 179 -15.85 5.69 -21.07
CA LYS A 179 -16.21 6.12 -22.43
C LYS A 179 -16.11 4.98 -23.46
N LYS A 180 -15.02 4.20 -23.44
CA LYS A 180 -14.78 3.11 -24.41
C LYS A 180 -15.53 1.84 -24.03
N TYR A 181 -15.59 1.51 -22.74
CA TYR A 181 -16.17 0.24 -22.27
C TYR A 181 -17.53 0.40 -21.60
N ASN A 182 -18.08 1.61 -21.52
CA ASN A 182 -19.33 1.91 -20.82
C ASN A 182 -19.36 1.28 -19.40
N GLY A 183 -18.27 1.49 -18.67
CA GLY A 183 -18.09 1.00 -17.30
C GLY A 183 -18.60 2.03 -16.28
N GLU A 184 -19.03 1.54 -15.13
CA GLU A 184 -19.58 2.35 -14.06
C GLU A 184 -18.57 2.48 -12.90
N ILE A 185 -18.31 3.72 -12.45
CA ILE A 185 -17.51 4.01 -11.24
C ILE A 185 -18.39 4.80 -10.30
N ARG A 186 -18.57 4.28 -9.08
CA ARG A 186 -19.33 4.94 -8.01
C ARG A 186 -18.39 5.36 -6.89
N SER A 187 -18.27 6.65 -6.66
CA SER A 187 -17.62 7.22 -5.47
C SER A 187 -18.59 7.31 -4.30
N ARG A 188 -18.04 7.46 -3.06
CA ARG A 188 -18.82 7.51 -1.82
C ARG A 188 -19.65 6.24 -1.60
N VAL A 189 -19.08 5.07 -1.98
CA VAL A 189 -19.65 3.75 -1.75
C VAL A 189 -18.63 2.91 -0.98
N LYS A 190 -18.85 2.74 0.32
CA LYS A 190 -17.99 1.96 1.20
C LYS A 190 -18.40 0.49 1.16
N PHE A 191 -17.45 -0.38 0.93
CA PHE A 191 -17.58 -1.82 1.14
C PHE A 191 -17.49 -2.15 2.64
N ASP A 192 -18.41 -2.95 3.15
CA ASP A 192 -18.44 -3.38 4.54
C ASP A 192 -18.12 -4.87 4.72
N SER A 193 -18.76 -5.76 3.92
CA SER A 193 -18.55 -7.21 4.07
C SER A 193 -18.93 -7.97 2.81
N PHE A 194 -18.45 -9.21 2.73
CA PHE A 194 -18.85 -10.17 1.69
C PHE A 194 -20.14 -10.90 2.05
N ILE A 195 -20.91 -11.23 1.00
CA ILE A 195 -22.05 -12.14 1.10
C ILE A 195 -21.65 -13.44 0.43
N ARG A 196 -21.88 -14.58 1.10
CA ARG A 196 -21.55 -15.93 0.61
C ARG A 196 -22.78 -16.79 0.54
N ASP A 197 -22.80 -17.70 -0.42
CA ASP A 197 -23.78 -18.77 -0.48
C ASP A 197 -23.43 -19.95 0.46
N GLU A 198 -24.26 -20.98 0.44
CA GLU A 198 -24.10 -22.18 1.28
C GLU A 198 -22.82 -22.99 0.94
N SER A 199 -22.27 -22.84 -0.26
CA SER A 199 -21.00 -23.44 -0.66
C SER A 199 -19.78 -22.68 -0.15
N GLY A 200 -19.99 -21.49 0.44
CA GLY A 200 -18.93 -20.57 0.86
C GLY A 200 -18.43 -19.64 -0.25
N ALA A 201 -19.01 -19.71 -1.46
CA ALA A 201 -18.63 -18.83 -2.55
C ALA A 201 -19.12 -17.40 -2.31
N VAL A 202 -18.27 -16.42 -2.66
CA VAL A 202 -18.64 -15.00 -2.61
C VAL A 202 -19.58 -14.70 -3.78
N THR A 203 -20.82 -14.31 -3.45
CA THR A 203 -21.91 -14.02 -4.39
C THR A 203 -22.33 -12.56 -4.40
N GLY A 204 -21.81 -11.76 -3.46
CA GLY A 204 -22.11 -10.35 -3.40
C GLY A 204 -21.43 -9.63 -2.23
N VAL A 205 -21.82 -8.41 -2.03
CA VAL A 205 -21.27 -7.52 -1.00
C VAL A 205 -22.35 -6.68 -0.31
N ASN A 206 -22.14 -6.40 0.97
CA ASN A 206 -22.81 -5.32 1.68
C ASN A 206 -21.98 -4.06 1.52
N VAL A 207 -22.64 -2.96 1.16
CA VAL A 207 -22.04 -1.65 0.96
C VAL A 207 -22.87 -0.56 1.62
N ARG A 208 -22.29 0.62 1.77
CA ARG A 208 -23.00 1.84 2.14
C ARG A 208 -22.80 2.90 1.06
N GLU A 209 -23.89 3.32 0.42
CA GLU A 209 -23.89 4.46 -0.50
C GLU A 209 -23.95 5.79 0.24
N ARG A 210 -23.60 6.89 -0.42
CA ARG A 210 -23.53 8.25 0.15
C ARG A 210 -22.64 8.29 1.40
N TYR A 211 -21.58 7.52 1.37
CA TYR A 211 -20.63 7.46 2.46
C TYR A 211 -19.73 8.70 2.45
N ASP A 212 -19.61 9.34 3.60
CA ASP A 212 -18.70 10.46 3.82
C ASP A 212 -17.58 10.03 4.76
N PHE A 213 -16.36 9.98 4.22
CA PHE A 213 -15.16 9.60 4.96
C PHE A 213 -14.80 10.65 6.01
N ILE A 214 -14.53 10.22 7.25
CA ILE A 214 -14.18 11.08 8.40
C ILE A 214 -12.66 11.04 8.59
N ASN A 215 -11.96 12.06 8.09
CA ASN A 215 -10.49 12.10 8.11
C ASN A 215 -9.88 12.16 9.51
N GLU A 216 -10.57 12.76 10.48
CA GLU A 216 -10.13 12.96 11.84
C GLU A 216 -10.25 11.71 12.72
N SER A 217 -11.02 10.70 12.27
CA SER A 217 -11.17 9.45 13.01
C SER A 217 -9.91 8.60 12.96
N LYS A 218 -9.46 8.12 14.11
CA LYS A 218 -8.31 7.20 14.23
C LYS A 218 -8.66 5.78 13.80
N ASN A 219 -9.95 5.43 13.78
CA ASN A 219 -10.46 4.11 13.42
C ASN A 219 -11.73 4.24 12.57
N GLU A 220 -11.60 4.94 11.46
CA GLU A 220 -12.69 5.38 10.60
C GLU A 220 -13.61 4.22 10.14
N ASP A 221 -13.03 3.08 9.76
CA ASP A 221 -13.81 1.92 9.32
C ASP A 221 -14.73 1.35 10.40
N MET A 222 -14.39 1.52 11.69
CA MET A 222 -15.16 0.98 12.84
C MET A 222 -16.10 2.02 13.43
N GLU A 223 -15.70 3.31 13.41
CA GLU A 223 -16.42 4.40 14.08
C GLU A 223 -17.46 5.07 13.17
N ASN A 224 -17.19 5.12 11.85
CA ASN A 224 -18.11 5.76 10.91
C ASN A 224 -19.23 4.84 10.48
N ALA A 225 -20.41 5.02 11.06
CA ALA A 225 -21.64 4.30 10.73
C ALA A 225 -22.48 4.96 9.61
N GLY A 226 -21.97 6.04 8.98
CA GLY A 226 -22.69 6.80 7.95
C GLY A 226 -22.91 6.05 6.65
N GLY A 227 -23.80 6.58 5.82
CA GLY A 227 -24.18 6.02 4.53
C GLY A 227 -25.45 5.19 4.55
N LEU A 228 -25.96 4.82 3.37
CA LEU A 228 -27.17 4.04 3.16
C LEU A 228 -26.83 2.58 2.85
N PRO A 229 -27.19 1.62 3.71
CA PRO A 229 -26.90 0.20 3.49
C PRO A 229 -27.55 -0.33 2.20
N LYS A 230 -26.78 -1.10 1.43
CA LYS A 230 -27.19 -1.75 0.18
C LYS A 230 -26.56 -3.14 0.07
N ARG A 231 -27.23 -4.02 -0.67
CA ARG A 231 -26.75 -5.38 -0.99
C ARG A 231 -26.60 -5.51 -2.49
N TYR A 232 -25.37 -5.72 -2.96
CA TYR A 232 -25.06 -5.88 -4.37
C TYR A 232 -24.66 -7.31 -4.67
N ALA A 233 -25.31 -7.94 -5.66
CA ALA A 233 -24.94 -9.26 -6.15
C ALA A 233 -23.82 -9.17 -7.21
N ALA A 234 -22.87 -10.11 -7.15
CA ALA A 234 -21.83 -10.30 -8.15
C ALA A 234 -21.96 -11.70 -8.77
N ARG A 235 -22.43 -11.78 -10.02
CA ARG A 235 -22.71 -13.07 -10.70
C ARG A 235 -21.45 -13.93 -10.87
N TYR A 236 -20.29 -13.28 -11.17
CA TYR A 236 -19.07 -14.00 -11.54
C TYR A 236 -17.93 -13.80 -10.55
N GLY A 237 -17.93 -12.73 -9.77
CA GLY A 237 -16.94 -12.53 -8.72
C GLY A 237 -16.80 -11.09 -8.27
N VAL A 238 -16.09 -10.97 -7.15
CA VAL A 238 -15.71 -9.70 -6.51
C VAL A 238 -14.19 -9.59 -6.55
N VAL A 239 -13.68 -8.41 -6.92
CA VAL A 239 -12.25 -8.08 -6.85
C VAL A 239 -12.01 -7.12 -5.70
N LEU A 240 -11.18 -7.50 -4.74
CA LEU A 240 -10.70 -6.64 -3.67
C LEU A 240 -9.40 -5.94 -4.14
N ALA A 241 -9.45 -4.63 -4.34
CA ALA A 241 -8.34 -3.81 -4.83
C ALA A 241 -8.22 -2.50 -4.04
N THR A 242 -8.41 -2.60 -2.71
CA THR A 242 -8.60 -1.48 -1.79
C THR A 242 -7.31 -0.83 -1.31
N GLY A 243 -6.15 -1.34 -1.75
CA GLY A 243 -4.85 -0.92 -1.23
C GLY A 243 -4.55 -1.55 0.14
N GLY A 244 -3.55 -1.01 0.82
CA GLY A 244 -3.10 -1.50 2.11
C GLY A 244 -3.84 -0.86 3.30
N TYR A 245 -3.13 -0.81 4.45
CA TYR A 245 -3.71 -0.37 5.73
C TYR A 245 -2.83 0.63 6.50
N SER A 246 -1.97 1.35 5.80
CA SER A 246 -0.98 2.24 6.44
C SER A 246 -1.60 3.37 7.29
N ARG A 247 -2.85 3.75 7.04
CA ARG A 247 -3.60 4.77 7.80
C ARG A 247 -4.42 4.19 8.96
N ASP A 248 -4.56 2.88 9.07
CA ASP A 248 -5.28 2.23 10.16
C ASP A 248 -4.33 1.97 11.34
N LEU A 249 -4.22 2.93 12.24
CA LEU A 249 -3.31 2.86 13.37
C LEU A 249 -3.62 1.67 14.29
N ALA A 250 -4.91 1.40 14.54
CA ALA A 250 -5.33 0.30 15.41
C ALA A 250 -4.92 -1.06 14.82
N PHE A 251 -5.10 -1.24 13.52
CA PHE A 251 -4.67 -2.48 12.84
C PHE A 251 -3.15 -2.62 12.82
N ARG A 252 -2.42 -1.53 12.46
CA ARG A 252 -0.95 -1.55 12.45
C ARG A 252 -0.37 -1.93 13.81
N MET A 253 -0.85 -1.30 14.89
CA MET A 253 -0.35 -1.56 16.23
C MET A 253 -0.67 -2.98 16.74
N ALA A 254 -1.79 -3.55 16.30
CA ALA A 254 -2.14 -4.93 16.64
C ALA A 254 -1.24 -5.96 15.92
N GLU A 255 -1.00 -5.75 14.63
CA GLU A 255 -0.24 -6.68 13.78
C GLU A 255 1.27 -6.45 13.84
N ALA A 256 1.70 -5.20 13.89
CA ALA A 256 3.09 -4.77 13.84
C ALA A 256 3.34 -3.63 14.84
N PRO A 257 3.55 -3.92 16.14
CA PRO A 257 3.65 -2.89 17.18
C PRO A 257 4.72 -1.82 16.93
N LEU A 258 5.77 -2.15 16.15
CA LEU A 258 6.78 -1.18 15.72
C LEU A 258 6.19 -0.08 14.81
N GLN A 259 5.12 -0.36 14.08
CA GLN A 259 4.42 0.61 13.25
C GLN A 259 3.44 1.48 14.06
N SER A 260 3.94 2.03 15.13
CA SER A 260 3.22 2.81 16.13
C SER A 260 2.77 4.21 15.63
N GLU A 261 2.24 5.02 16.54
CA GLU A 261 1.77 6.38 16.25
C GLU A 261 2.93 7.29 15.82
N GLU A 262 4.15 7.05 16.26
CA GLU A 262 5.35 7.82 15.89
C GLU A 262 5.79 7.56 14.43
N MET A 263 5.32 6.48 13.82
CA MET A 263 5.60 6.21 12.41
C MET A 263 4.60 6.93 11.51
N ALA A 264 5.05 7.97 10.84
CA ALA A 264 4.26 8.71 9.86
C ALA A 264 3.85 7.85 8.66
N THR A 265 2.89 8.32 7.88
CA THR A 265 2.56 7.76 6.57
C THR A 265 2.09 8.84 5.61
N ARG A 266 2.57 8.79 4.38
CA ARG A 266 2.16 9.66 3.27
C ARG A 266 1.18 8.98 2.32
N CYS A 267 0.73 7.79 2.66
CA CYS A 267 -0.29 7.10 1.91
C CYS A 267 -1.61 7.86 1.94
N HIS A 268 -2.43 7.59 0.94
CA HIS A 268 -3.77 8.14 0.83
C HIS A 268 -4.59 7.90 2.10
N ILE A 269 -5.37 8.90 2.54
CA ILE A 269 -6.13 8.82 3.80
C ILE A 269 -7.12 7.65 3.86
N GLY A 270 -7.65 7.23 2.71
CA GLY A 270 -8.53 6.06 2.59
C GLY A 270 -7.83 4.70 2.68
N ASN A 271 -6.52 4.63 2.91
CA ASN A 271 -5.75 3.38 3.00
C ASN A 271 -5.91 2.73 4.39
N THR A 272 -7.07 2.13 4.64
CA THR A 272 -7.50 1.55 5.93
C THR A 272 -7.78 0.06 5.83
N ALA A 273 -7.76 -0.67 6.95
CA ALA A 273 -7.81 -2.13 7.00
C ALA A 273 -9.22 -2.74 6.89
N GLY A 274 -10.29 -1.94 6.73
CA GLY A 274 -11.67 -2.45 6.79
C GLY A 274 -11.94 -3.59 5.81
N ALA A 275 -11.46 -3.47 4.58
CA ALA A 275 -11.62 -4.51 3.57
C ALA A 275 -10.77 -5.77 3.85
N LEU A 276 -9.57 -5.61 4.38
CA LEU A 276 -8.73 -6.73 4.83
C LEU A 276 -9.41 -7.47 6.00
N ARG A 277 -9.90 -6.74 7.02
CA ARG A 277 -10.68 -7.35 8.12
C ARG A 277 -11.88 -8.13 7.61
N ALA A 278 -12.61 -7.61 6.62
CA ALA A 278 -13.75 -8.31 6.03
C ALA A 278 -13.33 -9.60 5.30
N ALA A 279 -12.18 -9.60 4.62
CA ALA A 279 -11.64 -10.80 3.99
C ALA A 279 -11.20 -11.84 5.03
N LEU A 280 -10.53 -11.43 6.11
CA LEU A 280 -10.17 -12.31 7.21
C LEU A 280 -11.40 -12.91 7.91
N ALA A 281 -12.45 -12.12 8.09
CA ALA A 281 -13.71 -12.57 8.71
C ALA A 281 -14.39 -13.71 7.93
N ILE A 282 -14.16 -13.83 6.63
CA ILE A 282 -14.65 -14.95 5.82
C ILE A 282 -13.63 -16.09 5.63
N GLY A 283 -12.52 -16.04 6.37
CA GLY A 283 -11.51 -17.08 6.39
C GLY A 283 -10.41 -16.94 5.33
N ALA A 284 -10.23 -15.77 4.72
CA ALA A 284 -9.07 -15.54 3.87
C ALA A 284 -7.76 -15.57 4.70
N ARG A 285 -6.69 -16.12 4.11
CA ARG A 285 -5.37 -16.13 4.74
C ARG A 285 -4.69 -14.79 4.54
N SER A 286 -4.14 -14.21 5.61
CA SER A 286 -3.19 -13.10 5.52
C SER A 286 -1.75 -13.58 5.68
N VAL A 287 -0.83 -12.86 5.03
CA VAL A 287 0.62 -13.04 5.22
C VAL A 287 1.28 -11.68 5.28
N HIS A 288 2.48 -11.60 5.88
CA HIS A 288 3.35 -10.43 5.93
C HIS A 288 2.77 -9.18 6.62
N THR A 289 1.72 -9.31 7.45
CA THR A 289 1.06 -8.17 8.12
C THR A 289 1.97 -7.38 9.03
N THR A 290 3.08 -7.96 9.49
CA THR A 290 4.11 -7.31 10.31
C THR A 290 5.13 -6.51 9.51
N LEU A 291 5.13 -6.64 8.18
CA LEU A 291 6.15 -6.08 7.29
C LEU A 291 5.66 -4.80 6.61
N GLY A 292 6.58 -3.87 6.36
CA GLY A 292 6.28 -2.61 5.69
C GLY A 292 7.50 -2.05 4.95
N ARG A 293 7.24 -1.22 3.94
CA ARG A 293 8.30 -0.45 3.30
C ARG A 293 8.49 0.87 4.03
N TYR A 294 9.55 0.92 4.80
CA TYR A 294 9.93 2.11 5.54
C TYR A 294 10.74 3.07 4.66
N GLY A 295 10.60 4.35 4.92
CA GLY A 295 11.28 5.42 4.23
C GLY A 295 11.35 6.68 5.08
N PHE A 296 11.65 7.79 4.41
CA PHE A 296 11.70 9.12 5.02
C PHE A 296 11.13 10.14 4.04
N TYR A 297 10.71 11.29 4.53
CA TYR A 297 10.24 12.37 3.67
C TYR A 297 11.36 12.93 2.79
N ILE A 298 12.55 13.07 3.35
CA ILE A 298 13.79 13.29 2.58
C ILE A 298 14.23 11.96 1.89
N ALA A 299 14.89 12.01 0.75
CA ALA A 299 15.48 10.83 0.15
C ALA A 299 16.54 10.23 1.08
N SER A 300 16.65 8.90 1.14
CA SER A 300 17.61 8.25 2.04
C SER A 300 19.06 8.58 1.65
N GLU A 301 19.32 8.76 0.36
CA GLU A 301 20.60 9.17 -0.20
C GLU A 301 20.96 10.58 0.29
N ASP A 302 19.99 11.51 0.25
CA ASP A 302 20.16 12.90 0.69
C ASP A 302 20.26 12.99 2.23
N LEU A 303 19.48 12.16 2.97
CA LEU A 303 19.54 12.08 4.41
C LEU A 303 20.94 11.73 4.91
N ARG A 304 21.57 10.72 4.28
CA ARG A 304 22.90 10.23 4.65
C ARG A 304 24.01 11.29 4.53
N MET A 305 23.84 12.29 3.67
CA MET A 305 24.84 13.34 3.45
C MET A 305 24.93 14.31 4.64
N GLY A 306 23.89 14.45 5.45
CA GLY A 306 23.82 15.33 6.61
C GLY A 306 24.23 14.68 7.93
N MET A 307 24.00 15.40 9.01
CA MET A 307 24.15 14.97 10.40
C MET A 307 22.78 14.91 11.07
N VAL A 308 22.43 13.79 11.70
CA VAL A 308 21.13 13.65 12.41
C VAL A 308 21.34 13.77 13.91
N ILE A 309 20.58 14.69 14.54
CA ILE A 309 20.68 14.97 15.96
C ILE A 309 19.34 14.78 16.69
N ASP A 310 19.41 14.47 17.98
CA ASP A 310 18.31 14.64 18.91
C ASP A 310 18.21 16.13 19.31
N PRO A 311 17.10 16.82 19.01
CA PRO A 311 16.96 18.26 19.31
C PRO A 311 17.02 18.58 20.80
N LYS A 312 16.69 17.62 21.69
CA LYS A 312 16.75 17.82 23.15
C LYS A 312 18.17 17.84 23.68
N THR A 313 19.08 17.10 23.07
CA THR A 313 20.47 16.98 23.51
C THR A 313 21.45 17.66 22.57
N CYS A 314 21.03 18.04 21.37
CA CYS A 314 21.86 18.56 20.27
C CYS A 314 23.01 17.63 19.90
N LYS A 315 22.89 16.33 20.15
CA LYS A 315 23.92 15.31 19.85
C LYS A 315 23.44 14.32 18.81
N ARG A 316 24.36 13.78 18.03
CA ARG A 316 24.13 12.62 17.19
C ARG A 316 23.78 11.41 18.06
N PHE A 317 23.06 10.45 17.50
CA PHE A 317 22.65 9.23 18.19
C PHE A 317 22.60 8.01 17.27
N ILE A 318 22.94 8.13 15.98
CA ILE A 318 22.78 7.07 14.99
C ILE A 318 23.84 7.20 13.89
N ASP A 319 24.14 6.08 13.23
CA ASP A 319 24.85 6.05 11.95
C ASP A 319 23.86 6.36 10.83
N GLU A 320 23.98 7.50 10.18
CA GLU A 320 23.11 7.95 9.10
C GLU A 320 23.35 7.15 7.78
N SER A 321 24.45 6.39 7.68
CA SER A 321 24.76 5.58 6.50
C SER A 321 24.14 4.19 6.48
N MET A 322 23.46 3.78 7.56
CA MET A 322 22.77 2.49 7.63
C MET A 322 21.85 2.23 6.42
N PRO A 323 21.62 0.97 6.05
CA PRO A 323 20.55 0.59 5.13
C PRO A 323 19.21 1.21 5.55
N ARG A 324 18.41 1.68 4.58
CA ARG A 324 17.20 2.48 4.84
C ARG A 324 16.25 1.88 5.87
N THR A 325 16.00 0.57 5.81
CA THR A 325 15.09 -0.11 6.75
C THR A 325 15.65 -0.11 8.16
N ASP A 326 16.95 -0.42 8.30
CA ASP A 326 17.62 -0.45 9.61
C ASP A 326 17.69 0.95 10.21
N LEU A 327 18.01 1.95 9.40
CA LEU A 327 17.99 3.35 9.81
C LEU A 327 16.61 3.77 10.34
N ALA A 328 15.54 3.43 9.61
CA ALA A 328 14.18 3.77 9.98
C ALA A 328 13.75 3.07 11.29
N VAL A 329 14.07 1.78 11.44
CA VAL A 329 13.75 1.01 12.65
C VAL A 329 14.49 1.54 13.87
N ASN A 330 15.82 1.73 13.76
CA ASN A 330 16.62 2.24 14.87
C ASN A 330 16.20 3.66 15.28
N MET A 331 15.90 4.51 14.30
CA MET A 331 15.41 5.88 14.55
C MET A 331 14.05 5.85 15.25
N LEU A 332 13.12 5.00 14.83
CA LEU A 332 11.81 4.86 15.44
C LEU A 332 11.92 4.39 16.90
N LEU A 333 12.74 3.38 17.17
CA LEU A 333 13.02 2.91 18.54
C LEU A 333 13.61 4.03 19.42
N TYR A 334 14.51 4.83 18.86
CA TYR A 334 15.06 5.99 19.55
C TYR A 334 13.96 7.04 19.87
N MET A 335 13.13 7.38 18.87
CA MET A 335 12.01 8.32 19.02
C MET A 335 11.03 7.86 20.11
N GLN A 336 10.65 6.59 20.11
CA GLN A 336 9.75 6.01 21.13
C GLN A 336 10.35 6.12 22.54
N LYS A 337 11.63 5.80 22.67
CA LYS A 337 12.35 5.84 23.98
C LYS A 337 12.54 7.27 24.48
N HIS A 338 12.95 8.19 23.61
CA HIS A 338 13.39 9.55 24.01
C HIS A 338 12.29 10.61 23.81
N ARG A 339 11.16 10.24 23.19
CA ARG A 339 10.03 11.14 22.89
C ARG A 339 10.49 12.40 22.19
N CYS A 340 11.28 12.27 21.15
CA CYS A 340 11.77 13.35 20.30
C CYS A 340 11.60 13.02 18.83
N ILE A 341 11.50 14.05 18.00
CA ILE A 341 11.55 13.94 16.53
C ILE A 341 12.93 14.45 16.10
N PRO A 342 13.77 13.60 15.48
CA PRO A 342 15.12 13.97 15.08
C PRO A 342 15.17 15.08 14.04
N LEU A 343 16.27 15.84 14.05
CA LEU A 343 16.58 16.85 13.05
C LEU A 343 17.82 16.45 12.25
N GLY A 344 17.70 16.48 10.93
CA GLY A 344 18.85 16.47 10.01
C GLY A 344 19.40 17.86 9.85
N ILE A 345 20.71 18.01 10.00
CA ILE A 345 21.44 19.28 9.82
C ILE A 345 22.24 19.17 8.49
N TYR A 346 22.08 20.17 7.68
CA TYR A 346 22.72 20.30 6.35
C TYR A 346 23.34 21.68 6.20
N ASP A 347 24.21 21.83 5.23
CA ASP A 347 24.75 23.10 4.77
C ASP A 347 24.44 23.32 3.29
N LYS A 348 24.82 24.48 2.75
CA LYS A 348 24.61 24.81 1.34
C LYS A 348 25.18 23.77 0.40
N LYS A 349 26.44 23.37 0.64
CA LYS A 349 27.15 22.42 -0.21
C LYS A 349 26.45 21.05 -0.26
N THR A 350 26.03 20.57 0.90
CA THR A 350 25.28 19.32 1.03
C THR A 350 23.93 19.40 0.31
N MET A 351 23.17 20.48 0.54
CA MET A 351 21.88 20.69 -0.12
C MET A 351 21.98 20.79 -1.64
N ASP A 352 23.04 21.43 -2.15
CA ASP A 352 23.27 21.55 -3.59
C ASP A 352 23.62 20.20 -4.23
N ALA A 353 24.18 19.27 -3.46
CA ALA A 353 24.53 17.92 -3.87
C ALA A 353 23.39 16.89 -3.76
N PHE A 354 22.20 17.27 -3.27
CA PHE A 354 21.06 16.35 -3.15
C PHE A 354 20.72 15.70 -4.50
N PHE A 355 20.58 14.39 -4.51
CA PHE A 355 20.26 13.60 -5.70
C PHE A 355 18.85 13.89 -6.26
N ASP A 356 17.85 14.02 -5.37
CA ASP A 356 16.48 14.29 -5.76
C ASP A 356 16.15 15.77 -5.71
N HIS A 357 16.59 16.52 -6.75
CA HIS A 357 16.34 17.95 -6.86
C HIS A 357 14.85 18.33 -6.82
N LYS A 358 13.96 17.50 -7.40
CA LYS A 358 12.52 17.78 -7.36
C LYS A 358 11.97 17.62 -5.94
N ARG A 359 12.46 16.63 -5.20
CA ARG A 359 12.11 16.45 -3.78
C ARG A 359 12.67 17.58 -2.93
N ARG A 360 13.92 17.99 -3.14
CA ARG A 360 14.50 19.17 -2.47
C ARG A 360 13.60 20.39 -2.62
N GLN A 361 13.15 20.71 -3.84
CA GLN A 361 12.25 21.83 -4.08
C GLN A 361 10.93 21.68 -3.29
N ARG A 362 10.36 20.51 -3.24
CA ARG A 362 9.15 20.25 -2.45
C ARG A 362 9.38 20.40 -0.95
N LEU A 363 10.54 19.94 -0.45
CA LEU A 363 10.92 20.08 0.97
C LEU A 363 11.06 21.55 1.36
N LEU A 364 11.70 22.36 0.52
CA LEU A 364 11.81 23.81 0.71
C LEU A 364 10.42 24.49 0.66
N PHE A 365 9.60 24.17 -0.35
CA PHE A 365 8.27 24.75 -0.50
C PHE A 365 7.34 24.40 0.66
N SER A 366 7.40 23.18 1.17
CA SER A 366 6.59 22.71 2.32
C SER A 366 7.16 23.14 3.69
N ASN A 367 8.27 23.85 3.72
CA ASN A 367 9.00 24.20 4.96
C ASN A 367 9.46 22.97 5.78
N ALA A 368 9.59 21.81 5.14
CA ALA A 368 10.17 20.62 5.78
C ALA A 368 11.69 20.70 5.86
N LEU A 369 12.34 21.31 4.86
CA LEU A 369 13.75 21.70 4.84
C LEU A 369 13.80 23.21 5.01
N ARG A 370 14.32 23.68 6.14
CA ARG A 370 14.31 25.08 6.60
C ARG A 370 15.73 25.65 6.55
N PRO A 371 16.04 26.53 5.59
CA PRO A 371 17.34 27.19 5.51
C PRO A 371 17.43 28.38 6.48
N TYR A 372 18.65 28.64 6.98
CA TYR A 372 19.01 29.70 7.91
C TYR A 372 20.38 30.26 7.52
N ASP A 373 20.54 31.58 7.56
CA ASP A 373 21.77 32.24 7.14
C ASP A 373 22.97 31.91 8.02
N THR A 374 22.73 31.59 9.30
CA THR A 374 23.77 31.22 10.27
C THR A 374 23.38 30.03 11.13
N LEU A 375 24.36 29.37 11.74
CA LEU A 375 24.13 28.31 12.72
C LEU A 375 23.46 28.83 13.98
N GLU A 376 23.74 30.08 14.37
CA GLU A 376 23.12 30.78 15.47
C GLU A 376 21.61 30.98 15.26
N GLU A 377 21.24 31.40 14.05
CA GLU A 377 19.83 31.55 13.66
C GLU A 377 19.12 30.20 13.67
N LEU A 378 19.74 29.16 13.06
CA LEU A 378 19.21 27.80 13.08
C LEU A 378 18.97 27.35 14.51
N ALA A 379 19.96 27.48 15.41
CA ALA A 379 19.83 27.05 16.80
C ALA A 379 18.70 27.79 17.52
N ALA A 380 18.59 29.12 17.32
CA ALA A 380 17.56 29.94 17.93
C ALA A 380 16.14 29.56 17.45
N LYS A 381 15.96 29.37 16.14
CA LYS A 381 14.66 29.06 15.52
C LYS A 381 14.19 27.62 15.77
N GLU A 382 15.12 26.67 15.83
CA GLU A 382 14.84 25.26 16.13
C GLU A 382 14.90 24.95 17.64
N HIS A 383 15.09 25.96 18.50
CA HIS A 383 15.17 25.85 19.94
C HIS A 383 16.27 24.91 20.45
N LEU A 384 17.46 24.97 19.82
CA LEU A 384 18.61 24.13 20.13
C LEU A 384 19.62 24.87 21.05
N ASP A 385 20.34 24.12 21.89
CA ASP A 385 21.49 24.66 22.60
C ASP A 385 22.66 24.89 21.67
N LEU A 386 22.94 26.14 21.37
CA LEU A 386 23.99 26.54 20.40
C LEU A 386 25.36 26.01 20.78
N THR A 387 25.71 26.00 22.06
CA THR A 387 27.02 25.56 22.52
C THR A 387 27.25 24.09 22.23
N THR A 388 26.27 23.28 22.60
CA THR A 388 26.32 21.83 22.33
C THR A 388 26.25 21.53 20.83
N LEU A 389 25.37 22.23 20.07
CA LEU A 389 25.27 22.07 18.62
C LEU A 389 26.60 22.34 17.92
N LYS A 390 27.30 23.43 18.27
CA LYS A 390 28.63 23.77 17.77
C LYS A 390 29.63 22.66 18.06
N ALA A 391 29.70 22.20 19.30
CA ALA A 391 30.60 21.13 19.70
C ALA A 391 30.34 19.82 18.96
N THR A 392 29.07 19.48 18.70
CA THR A 392 28.65 18.29 17.94
C THR A 392 29.05 18.44 16.47
N LEU A 393 28.82 19.60 15.88
CA LEU A 393 29.16 19.90 14.50
C LEU A 393 30.67 19.91 14.27
N ASP A 394 31.45 20.52 15.17
CA ASP A 394 32.92 20.54 15.12
C ASP A 394 33.49 19.13 15.16
N ARG A 395 32.96 18.28 16.02
CA ARG A 395 33.36 16.87 16.09
C ARG A 395 33.01 16.12 14.82
N TYR A 396 31.77 16.24 14.34
CA TYR A 396 31.34 15.64 13.07
C TYR A 396 32.26 16.08 11.93
N ASN A 397 32.50 17.38 11.76
CA ASN A 397 33.36 17.91 10.68
C ASN A 397 34.81 17.40 10.77
N LYS A 398 35.34 17.28 12.00
CA LYS A 398 36.68 16.70 12.22
C LYS A 398 36.74 15.24 11.79
N ASP A 399 35.72 14.44 12.14
CA ASP A 399 35.64 13.04 11.78
C ASP A 399 35.45 12.85 10.28
N ILE A 400 34.60 13.64 9.62
CA ILE A 400 34.44 13.63 8.17
C ILE A 400 35.75 13.98 7.47
N ALA A 401 36.47 15.01 7.91
CA ALA A 401 37.75 15.40 7.34
C ALA A 401 38.83 14.33 7.54
N ALA A 402 38.75 13.57 8.62
CA ALA A 402 39.67 12.45 8.91
C ALA A 402 39.28 11.15 8.16
N GLY A 403 38.17 11.13 7.44
CA GLY A 403 37.66 9.94 6.75
C GLY A 403 37.16 8.81 7.66
N ARG A 404 36.92 9.10 8.94
CA ARG A 404 36.49 8.10 9.94
C ARG A 404 35.57 8.72 10.99
N ASP A 405 34.35 8.27 11.07
CA ASP A 405 33.41 8.61 12.14
C ASP A 405 33.79 7.87 13.42
N SER A 406 34.10 8.62 14.48
CA SER A 406 34.54 8.07 15.78
C SER A 406 33.37 7.71 16.72
N GLU A 407 32.14 8.13 16.40
CA GLU A 407 30.99 7.97 17.29
C GLU A 407 30.10 6.78 16.90
N PHE A 408 29.71 6.67 15.63
CA PHE A 408 28.70 5.70 15.19
C PHE A 408 29.17 4.82 14.02
N GLY A 409 30.34 5.09 13.43
CA GLY A 409 30.90 4.29 12.36
C GLY A 409 30.30 4.58 10.98
N LYS A 410 29.79 5.79 10.79
CA LYS A 410 29.23 6.24 9.49
C LYS A 410 30.19 5.98 8.34
N ASP A 411 29.71 5.34 7.29
CA ASP A 411 30.45 5.19 6.02
C ASP A 411 30.49 6.54 5.30
N ILE A 412 31.60 7.26 5.48
CA ILE A 412 31.76 8.61 4.95
C ILE A 412 31.84 8.59 3.43
N ALA A 413 32.57 7.66 2.86
CA ALA A 413 32.73 7.56 1.40
C ALA A 413 31.42 7.13 0.72
N GLY A 414 30.78 6.08 1.22
CA GLY A 414 29.53 5.57 0.67
C GLY A 414 28.33 6.50 0.87
N SER A 415 28.36 7.36 1.90
CA SER A 415 27.32 8.36 2.16
C SER A 415 27.60 9.70 1.46
N LEU A 416 28.70 9.88 0.78
CA LEU A 416 29.16 11.13 0.14
C LEU A 416 29.17 12.32 1.11
N SER A 417 29.42 12.05 2.40
CA SER A 417 29.42 13.08 3.44
C SER A 417 30.62 14.02 3.28
N VAL A 418 30.34 15.31 3.50
CA VAL A 418 31.36 16.38 3.51
C VAL A 418 31.22 17.17 4.81
N PRO A 419 32.29 17.90 5.25
CA PRO A 419 32.15 18.82 6.38
C PRO A 419 31.05 19.85 6.12
N LEU A 420 30.20 20.07 7.10
CA LEU A 420 29.10 21.04 7.07
C LEU A 420 29.61 22.41 7.55
N THR A 421 30.03 23.27 6.62
CA THR A 421 30.73 24.53 6.94
C THR A 421 30.19 25.74 6.16
N GLU A 422 29.40 25.52 5.10
CA GLU A 422 29.00 26.59 4.18
C GLU A 422 27.56 27.04 4.42
N PRO A 423 27.32 28.29 4.90
CA PRO A 423 25.97 28.82 4.98
C PRO A 423 25.30 29.00 3.61
N PRO A 424 23.93 28.99 3.51
CA PRO A 424 23.02 28.78 4.61
C PRO A 424 23.06 27.36 5.15
N PHE A 425 22.86 27.21 6.46
CA PHE A 425 22.59 25.94 7.10
C PHE A 425 21.10 25.61 7.00
N ALA A 426 20.74 24.32 7.10
CA ALA A 426 19.34 23.95 7.10
C ALA A 426 19.03 22.86 8.13
N ALA A 427 17.85 22.94 8.70
CA ALA A 427 17.26 21.88 9.51
C ALA A 427 16.17 21.17 8.72
N CYS A 428 16.13 19.83 8.80
CA CYS A 428 15.06 19.01 8.23
C CYS A 428 14.53 18.05 9.29
N THR A 429 13.23 18.03 9.49
CA THR A 429 12.60 17.05 10.38
C THR A 429 12.72 15.65 9.77
N ILE A 430 13.25 14.70 10.54
CA ILE A 430 13.52 13.33 10.07
C ILE A 430 12.60 12.36 10.80
N GLU A 431 11.53 11.98 10.12
CA GLU A 431 10.57 11.00 10.63
C GLU A 431 10.55 9.76 9.70
N PRO A 432 10.69 8.55 10.29
CA PRO A 432 10.40 7.33 9.53
C PRO A 432 8.96 7.31 9.05
N ASP A 433 8.74 6.88 7.82
CA ASP A 433 7.40 6.72 7.28
C ASP A 433 7.12 5.30 6.76
N LEU A 434 5.86 4.90 6.86
CA LEU A 434 5.32 3.71 6.24
C LEU A 434 4.74 4.10 4.88
N SER A 435 5.45 3.76 3.81
CA SER A 435 5.07 4.13 2.45
C SER A 435 4.36 3.02 1.68
N TYR A 436 4.31 1.80 2.22
CA TYR A 436 3.64 0.63 1.66
C TYR A 436 3.51 -0.46 2.73
N THR A 437 2.36 -1.13 2.81
CA THR A 437 2.18 -2.32 3.65
C THR A 437 2.45 -3.57 2.82
N GLN A 438 3.28 -4.49 3.34
CA GLN A 438 3.59 -5.74 2.63
C GLN A 438 2.55 -6.82 2.88
N GLY A 439 1.79 -6.66 3.97
CA GLY A 439 0.74 -7.57 4.36
C GLY A 439 -0.56 -7.35 3.61
N GLY A 440 -1.32 -8.41 3.49
CA GLY A 440 -2.61 -8.45 2.83
C GLY A 440 -3.13 -9.88 2.71
N VAL A 441 -4.08 -10.11 1.83
CA VAL A 441 -4.64 -11.42 1.55
C VAL A 441 -3.66 -12.22 0.67
N LEU A 442 -3.32 -13.44 1.08
CA LEU A 442 -2.55 -14.35 0.23
C LEU A 442 -3.37 -14.74 -1.01
N ILE A 443 -2.74 -14.67 -2.17
CA ILE A 443 -3.32 -15.06 -3.45
C ILE A 443 -2.52 -16.17 -4.13
N ASN A 444 -3.11 -16.79 -5.14
CA ASN A 444 -2.38 -17.62 -6.08
C ASN A 444 -2.05 -16.83 -7.38
N THR A 445 -1.39 -17.48 -8.34
CA THR A 445 -1.01 -16.88 -9.64
C THR A 445 -2.21 -16.49 -10.52
N ARG A 446 -3.45 -16.82 -10.12
CA ARG A 446 -4.70 -16.42 -10.77
C ARG A 446 -5.41 -15.31 -10.01
N ALA A 447 -4.74 -14.65 -9.06
CA ALA A 447 -5.30 -13.61 -8.19
C ALA A 447 -6.46 -14.08 -7.30
N GLU A 448 -6.70 -15.38 -7.13
CA GLU A 448 -7.74 -15.91 -6.26
C GLU A 448 -7.28 -15.84 -4.79
N ALA A 449 -8.16 -15.37 -3.91
CA ALA A 449 -7.89 -15.33 -2.47
C ALA A 449 -7.78 -16.74 -1.89
N ILE A 450 -6.77 -17.00 -1.06
CA ILE A 450 -6.54 -18.32 -0.44
C ILE A 450 -7.20 -18.40 0.93
N SER A 451 -7.92 -19.48 1.18
CA SER A 451 -8.51 -19.81 2.47
C SER A 451 -7.45 -20.19 3.50
N ALA A 452 -7.58 -19.69 4.72
CA ALA A 452 -6.75 -20.07 5.85
C ALA A 452 -7.08 -21.47 6.40
N LEU A 453 -8.23 -22.04 6.02
CA LEU A 453 -8.73 -23.31 6.56
C LEU A 453 -8.17 -24.53 5.82
N ASP A 454 -8.04 -24.43 4.49
CA ASP A 454 -7.76 -25.59 3.64
C ASP A 454 -6.80 -25.32 2.49
N ASP A 455 -6.18 -24.13 2.45
CA ASP A 455 -5.25 -23.66 1.42
C ASP A 455 -5.83 -23.63 0.00
N LYS A 456 -7.16 -23.67 -0.14
CA LYS A 456 -7.84 -23.60 -1.43
C LYS A 456 -8.30 -22.17 -1.74
N PRO A 457 -8.52 -21.87 -3.03
CA PRO A 457 -9.14 -20.60 -3.40
C PRO A 457 -10.55 -20.44 -2.80
N ILE A 458 -10.87 -19.24 -2.29
CA ILE A 458 -12.23 -18.86 -1.91
C ILE A 458 -12.99 -18.56 -3.21
N PRO A 459 -14.03 -19.36 -3.57
CA PRO A 459 -14.67 -19.20 -4.87
C PRO A 459 -15.34 -17.82 -4.99
N GLY A 460 -15.11 -17.14 -6.12
CA GLY A 460 -15.70 -15.82 -6.40
C GLY A 460 -14.98 -14.62 -5.78
N LEU A 461 -13.89 -14.84 -5.02
CA LEU A 461 -13.09 -13.74 -4.45
C LEU A 461 -11.70 -13.69 -5.10
N TYR A 462 -11.39 -12.52 -5.66
CA TYR A 462 -10.09 -12.18 -6.24
C TYR A 462 -9.50 -10.98 -5.52
N VAL A 463 -8.16 -10.91 -5.41
CA VAL A 463 -7.49 -9.80 -4.72
C VAL A 463 -6.30 -9.35 -5.56
N ALA A 464 -6.07 -8.04 -5.64
CA ALA A 464 -4.99 -7.49 -6.46
C ALA A 464 -4.36 -6.23 -5.87
N GLY A 465 -3.09 -6.00 -6.17
CA GLY A 465 -2.28 -4.87 -5.71
C GLY A 465 -2.00 -4.94 -4.22
N GLU A 466 -1.81 -3.79 -3.56
CA GLU A 466 -1.43 -3.71 -2.14
C GLU A 466 -2.44 -4.38 -1.16
N ALA A 467 -3.65 -4.72 -1.62
CA ALA A 467 -4.60 -5.52 -0.85
C ALA A 467 -4.22 -7.02 -0.81
N SER A 468 -3.45 -7.49 -1.78
CA SER A 468 -2.85 -8.83 -1.80
C SER A 468 -1.45 -8.83 -1.18
N ALA A 469 -0.97 -10.01 -0.81
CA ALA A 469 0.36 -10.20 -0.24
C ALA A 469 1.07 -11.43 -0.82
N GLY A 470 2.37 -11.52 -0.56
CA GLY A 470 3.23 -12.61 -1.01
C GLY A 470 4.14 -12.24 -2.19
N VAL A 471 3.81 -11.22 -2.98
CA VAL A 471 4.67 -10.74 -4.08
C VAL A 471 5.99 -10.17 -3.56
N PHE A 472 5.94 -9.50 -2.40
CA PHE A 472 7.08 -8.86 -1.74
C PHE A 472 7.33 -9.48 -0.36
N GLY A 473 8.51 -9.19 0.23
CA GLY A 473 8.94 -9.69 1.54
C GLY A 473 9.24 -8.57 2.53
N VAL A 474 10.48 -8.54 3.11
CA VAL A 474 10.87 -7.54 4.13
C VAL A 474 10.68 -6.11 3.65
N THR A 475 10.82 -5.87 2.35
CA THR A 475 10.55 -4.60 1.70
C THR A 475 10.16 -4.84 0.24
N ARG A 476 10.02 -3.81 -0.54
CA ARG A 476 9.65 -3.83 -1.95
C ARG A 476 10.72 -3.11 -2.78
N LEU A 477 11.18 -3.74 -3.86
CA LEU A 477 12.03 -3.07 -4.85
C LEU A 477 11.33 -1.82 -5.39
N THR A 478 12.07 -0.74 -5.58
CA THR A 478 11.54 0.51 -6.17
C THR A 478 10.91 0.22 -7.54
N ALA A 479 9.89 0.96 -7.94
CA ALA A 479 9.13 0.78 -9.19
C ALA A 479 8.37 -0.55 -9.36
N CYS A 480 8.15 -1.36 -8.29
CA CYS A 480 7.51 -2.67 -8.40
C CYS A 480 6.06 -2.75 -7.90
N SER A 481 5.54 -1.75 -7.15
CA SER A 481 4.13 -1.78 -6.70
C SER A 481 3.12 -1.60 -7.84
N LEU A 482 3.43 -0.75 -8.80
CA LEU A 482 2.51 -0.49 -9.93
C LEU A 482 2.44 -1.67 -10.91
N PRO A 483 3.57 -2.35 -11.29
CA PRO A 483 3.50 -3.61 -12.02
C PRO A 483 2.67 -4.69 -11.33
N ASP A 484 2.83 -4.86 -10.01
CA ASP A 484 2.01 -5.78 -9.21
C ASP A 484 0.52 -5.44 -9.31
N CYS A 485 0.16 -4.18 -9.05
CA CYS A 485 -1.21 -3.69 -9.20
C CYS A 485 -1.81 -3.98 -10.58
N ALA A 486 -1.07 -3.69 -11.65
CA ALA A 486 -1.57 -3.83 -13.00
C ALA A 486 -1.62 -5.31 -13.43
N ALA A 487 -0.60 -6.11 -13.13
CA ALA A 487 -0.52 -7.52 -13.49
C ALA A 487 -1.63 -8.34 -12.82
N PHE A 488 -1.72 -8.31 -11.49
CA PHE A 488 -2.75 -9.07 -10.79
C PHE A 488 -4.15 -8.47 -10.97
N GLY A 489 -4.28 -7.16 -11.18
CA GLY A 489 -5.54 -6.56 -11.59
C GLY A 489 -6.04 -7.15 -12.92
N MET A 490 -5.20 -7.15 -13.96
CA MET A 490 -5.55 -7.74 -15.25
C MET A 490 -5.90 -9.23 -15.14
N ILE A 491 -5.06 -10.00 -14.40
CA ILE A 491 -5.28 -11.44 -14.18
C ILE A 491 -6.65 -11.67 -13.50
N ALA A 492 -6.98 -10.93 -12.46
CA ALA A 492 -8.26 -11.06 -11.77
C ALA A 492 -9.45 -10.84 -12.72
N GLY A 493 -9.42 -9.78 -13.53
CA GLY A 493 -10.47 -9.49 -14.51
C GLY A 493 -10.60 -10.56 -15.60
N GLU A 494 -9.48 -11.10 -16.07
CA GLU A 494 -9.44 -12.20 -17.05
C GLU A 494 -9.97 -13.52 -16.48
N GLU A 495 -9.59 -13.87 -15.26
CA GLU A 495 -10.05 -15.10 -14.60
C GLU A 495 -11.56 -15.05 -14.29
N ILE A 496 -12.08 -13.90 -13.84
CA ILE A 496 -13.52 -13.71 -13.68
C ILE A 496 -14.26 -13.87 -15.03
N ALA A 497 -13.73 -13.32 -16.10
CA ALA A 497 -14.35 -13.46 -17.40
C ALA A 497 -14.28 -14.92 -17.93
N LYS A 498 -13.25 -15.69 -17.60
CA LYS A 498 -13.19 -17.15 -17.88
C LYS A 498 -14.26 -17.87 -17.07
N ARG A 499 -14.39 -17.58 -15.78
CA ARG A 499 -15.44 -18.14 -14.92
C ARG A 499 -16.84 -17.85 -15.48
N ALA A 500 -17.08 -16.61 -15.95
CA ALA A 500 -18.33 -16.21 -16.57
C ALA A 500 -18.69 -17.04 -17.80
N ARG A 501 -17.72 -17.41 -18.62
CA ARG A 501 -17.93 -18.30 -19.78
C ARG A 501 -18.28 -19.71 -19.35
N ASN A 502 -17.59 -20.26 -18.35
CA ASN A 502 -17.83 -21.63 -17.85
C ASN A 502 -19.19 -21.80 -17.17
N ILE A 503 -19.73 -20.73 -16.54
CA ILE A 503 -21.08 -20.76 -15.93
C ILE A 503 -22.18 -20.69 -17.00
N LYS A 504 -21.90 -20.10 -18.16
CA LYS A 504 -22.86 -19.96 -19.27
C LYS A 504 -22.87 -21.15 -20.23
N ALA A 505 -21.80 -21.95 -20.23
CA ALA A 505 -21.67 -23.17 -21.02
C ALA A 505 -22.35 -24.37 -20.32
#